data_7b19e78b33355ec9ad90f34507cd6fe4
#
_entry.id   7b19e78b33355ec9ad90f34507cd6fe4
#
_cell.length_a   1.000
_cell.length_b   1.000
_cell.length_c   1.000
_cell.angle_alpha   90.00
_cell.angle_beta   90.00
_cell.angle_gamma   90.00
#
_symmetry.space_group_name_H-M   'P 1'
#
loop_
_entity.id
_entity.type
_entity.pdbx_description
1 polymer ?
#
loop_
_entity_poly.entity_id
_entity_poly.type
_entity_poly.pdbx_seq_one_letter_code
_entity_poly.pdbx_strand_id
1 'polypeptide(L)'
;MAAAHNPDFVVITGGEPTVHDLNELTDELHKKGLKIHLETSGAFVIKGQFDWVTLSPKKWKMPLNENLESAEEIKIIVDSEDAIQRWADKIGSIVKAEHIWLHPEWSQRADPGIINSITEWVKAHGAPYRAGYQLHKMYQADSMDKRARPTVPLGGDEKLGY
;
A
#
# COMPACT_ATOMS: atom_id res chain seq x y z
N MET A 1 -12.26 -4.98 19.75
CA MET A 1 -12.34 -3.51 19.63
C MET A 1 -12.88 -3.07 18.26
N ALA A 2 -12.33 -3.54 17.11
CA ALA A 2 -12.84 -3.16 15.79
C ALA A 2 -14.35 -3.36 15.62
N ALA A 3 -14.88 -4.55 15.95
CA ALA A 3 -16.30 -4.85 15.83
C ALA A 3 -17.24 -3.95 16.67
N ALA A 4 -16.71 -3.23 17.68
CA ALA A 4 -17.52 -2.33 18.50
C ALA A 4 -17.90 -1.02 17.78
N HIS A 5 -17.26 -0.73 16.64
CA HIS A 5 -17.53 0.46 15.84
C HIS A 5 -18.30 0.15 14.55
N ASN A 6 -18.69 -1.11 14.36
CA ASN A 6 -19.44 -1.59 13.20
C ASN A 6 -18.86 -1.13 11.85
N PRO A 7 -17.55 -1.33 11.59
CA PRO A 7 -16.93 -0.94 10.34
C PRO A 7 -17.32 -1.93 9.23
N ASP A 8 -17.31 -1.46 7.97
CA ASP A 8 -17.50 -2.32 6.80
C ASP A 8 -16.31 -3.26 6.57
N PHE A 9 -15.11 -2.79 6.92
CA PHE A 9 -13.88 -3.58 6.82
C PHE A 9 -12.84 -3.11 7.85
N VAL A 10 -11.83 -3.93 8.06
CA VAL A 10 -10.63 -3.59 8.82
C VAL A 10 -9.41 -3.61 7.91
N VAL A 11 -8.47 -2.71 8.13
CA VAL A 11 -7.20 -2.68 7.40
C VAL A 11 -6.10 -3.20 8.32
N ILE A 12 -5.41 -4.26 7.88
CA ILE A 12 -4.19 -4.74 8.50
C ILE A 12 -3.02 -4.05 7.81
N THR A 13 -2.30 -3.22 8.55
CA THR A 13 -1.18 -2.41 8.08
C THR A 13 -0.19 -2.21 9.22
N GLY A 14 0.80 -1.39 9.05
CA GLY A 14 1.81 -1.09 10.07
C GLY A 14 3.21 -1.16 9.48
N GLY A 15 4.24 -1.61 10.20
CA GLY A 15 5.56 -1.84 9.62
C GLY A 15 5.47 -2.72 8.37
N GLU A 16 5.66 -4.04 8.51
CA GLU A 16 5.32 -5.00 7.45
C GLU A 16 4.52 -6.15 8.05
N PRO A 17 3.20 -6.21 7.84
CA PRO A 17 2.37 -7.23 8.50
C PRO A 17 2.70 -8.64 8.06
N THR A 18 3.16 -8.84 6.83
CA THR A 18 3.41 -10.17 6.25
C THR A 18 4.69 -10.87 6.77
N VAL A 19 5.45 -10.23 7.65
CA VAL A 19 6.50 -10.93 8.43
C VAL A 19 5.89 -11.88 9.47
N HIS A 20 4.59 -11.75 9.74
CA HIS A 20 3.84 -12.57 10.66
C HIS A 20 2.96 -13.58 9.92
N ASP A 21 2.61 -14.66 10.58
CA ASP A 21 1.53 -15.55 10.15
C ASP A 21 0.20 -14.95 10.61
N LEU A 22 -0.65 -14.55 9.64
CA LEU A 22 -1.91 -13.86 9.91
C LEU A 22 -3.14 -14.77 9.79
N ASN A 23 -2.95 -16.08 9.57
CA ASN A 23 -4.06 -17.02 9.39
C ASN A 23 -5.06 -16.96 10.55
N GLU A 24 -4.59 -17.13 11.78
CA GLU A 24 -5.47 -17.13 12.96
C GLU A 24 -6.19 -15.78 13.13
N LEU A 25 -5.50 -14.66 12.91
CA LEU A 25 -6.09 -13.33 13.01
C LEU A 25 -7.18 -13.10 11.96
N THR A 26 -6.92 -13.47 10.71
CA THR A 26 -7.91 -13.31 9.63
C THR A 26 -9.12 -14.20 9.82
N ASP A 27 -8.93 -15.45 10.26
CA ASP A 27 -10.02 -16.37 10.60
C ASP A 27 -10.93 -15.79 11.71
N GLU A 28 -10.34 -15.25 12.77
CA GLU A 28 -11.10 -14.66 13.87
C GLU A 28 -11.86 -13.38 13.47
N LEU A 29 -11.31 -12.58 12.56
CA LEU A 29 -11.98 -11.39 12.05
C LEU A 29 -13.13 -11.77 11.11
N HIS A 30 -12.95 -12.73 10.21
CA HIS A 30 -14.01 -13.24 9.33
C HIS A 30 -15.16 -13.89 10.13
N LYS A 31 -14.87 -14.64 11.19
CA LYS A 31 -15.91 -15.17 12.10
C LYS A 31 -16.78 -14.08 12.72
N LYS A 32 -16.29 -12.85 12.78
CA LYS A 32 -17.03 -11.67 13.26
C LYS A 32 -17.76 -10.91 12.14
N GLY A 33 -17.73 -11.43 10.92
CA GLY A 33 -18.37 -10.82 9.75
C GLY A 33 -17.64 -9.58 9.20
N LEU A 34 -16.37 -9.38 9.55
CA LEU A 34 -15.58 -8.26 9.07
C LEU A 34 -14.86 -8.63 7.77
N LYS A 35 -14.90 -7.75 6.78
CA LYS A 35 -13.98 -7.82 5.63
C LYS A 35 -12.59 -7.37 6.04
N ILE A 36 -11.58 -7.92 5.39
CA ILE A 36 -10.18 -7.68 5.75
C ILE A 36 -9.41 -7.20 4.54
N HIS A 37 -8.85 -6.00 4.66
CA HIS A 37 -7.92 -5.44 3.69
C HIS A 37 -6.49 -5.52 4.24
N LEU A 38 -5.54 -5.82 3.38
CA LEU A 38 -4.11 -5.85 3.70
C LEU A 38 -3.41 -4.71 2.97
N GLU A 39 -2.58 -3.95 3.69
CA GLU A 39 -1.55 -3.09 3.09
C GLU A 39 -0.17 -3.65 3.42
N THR A 40 0.62 -3.99 2.39
CA THR A 40 1.95 -4.61 2.53
C THR A 40 2.89 -4.13 1.44
N SER A 41 4.20 -4.26 1.66
CA SER A 41 5.20 -4.09 0.60
C SER A 41 5.14 -5.19 -0.47
N GLY A 42 4.54 -6.34 -0.13
CA GLY A 42 4.52 -7.54 -0.96
C GLY A 42 5.82 -8.34 -1.00
N ALA A 43 6.79 -7.97 -0.18
CA ALA A 43 8.14 -8.56 -0.20
C ALA A 43 8.25 -9.91 0.52
N PHE A 44 7.19 -10.37 1.17
CA PHE A 44 7.12 -11.65 1.89
C PHE A 44 5.88 -12.43 1.47
N VAL A 45 5.90 -13.74 1.71
CA VAL A 45 4.73 -14.60 1.46
C VAL A 45 3.56 -14.14 2.33
N ILE A 46 2.43 -13.88 1.68
CA ILE A 46 1.20 -13.50 2.37
C ILE A 46 0.57 -14.76 2.97
N LYS A 47 0.42 -14.78 4.29
CA LYS A 47 -0.26 -15.84 5.05
C LYS A 47 -1.48 -15.26 5.74
N GLY A 48 -2.66 -15.75 5.39
CA GLY A 48 -3.96 -15.27 5.84
C GLY A 48 -4.93 -15.14 4.67
N GLN A 49 -6.19 -14.89 4.98
CA GLN A 49 -7.24 -14.69 3.98
C GLN A 49 -7.66 -13.22 3.99
N PHE A 50 -7.57 -12.57 2.83
CA PHE A 50 -7.87 -11.16 2.67
C PHE A 50 -8.90 -10.96 1.58
N ASP A 51 -9.81 -10.01 1.79
CA ASP A 51 -10.83 -9.63 0.80
C ASP A 51 -10.28 -8.57 -0.19
N TRP A 52 -9.16 -7.92 0.17
CA TRP A 52 -8.48 -6.94 -0.66
C TRP A 52 -7.00 -6.83 -0.26
N VAL A 53 -6.12 -6.86 -1.23
CA VAL A 53 -4.67 -6.69 -1.02
C VAL A 53 -4.16 -5.49 -1.81
N THR A 54 -3.64 -4.50 -1.08
CA THR A 54 -2.93 -3.35 -1.63
C THR A 54 -1.43 -3.54 -1.44
N LEU A 55 -0.68 -3.59 -2.53
CA LEU A 55 0.78 -3.59 -2.46
C LEU A 55 1.32 -2.17 -2.55
N SER A 56 2.26 -1.84 -1.66
CA SER A 56 3.06 -0.61 -1.70
C SER A 56 4.54 -0.97 -1.84
N PRO A 57 5.03 -1.26 -3.07
CA PRO A 57 6.38 -1.74 -3.31
C PRO A 57 7.45 -0.81 -2.75
N LYS A 58 8.55 -1.37 -2.26
CA LYS A 58 9.68 -0.63 -1.71
C LYS A 58 10.91 -0.80 -2.61
N LYS A 59 11.71 0.26 -2.76
CA LYS A 59 12.88 0.27 -3.65
C LYS A 59 13.95 -0.73 -3.24
N TRP A 60 14.10 -0.97 -1.94
CA TRP A 60 15.15 -1.81 -1.36
C TRP A 60 14.78 -3.30 -1.29
N LYS A 61 13.50 -3.66 -1.47
CA LYS A 61 13.07 -5.04 -1.50
C LYS A 61 11.87 -5.20 -2.42
N MET A 62 12.10 -5.91 -3.52
CA MET A 62 11.06 -6.14 -4.52
C MET A 62 9.95 -7.04 -3.99
N PRO A 63 8.70 -6.79 -4.38
CA PRO A 63 7.59 -7.72 -4.13
C PRO A 63 7.86 -9.08 -4.77
N LEU A 64 7.27 -10.12 -4.19
CA LEU A 64 7.22 -11.43 -4.82
C LEU A 64 6.30 -11.39 -6.04
N ASN A 65 6.64 -12.12 -7.10
CA ASN A 65 5.83 -12.14 -8.32
C ASN A 65 4.40 -12.62 -8.05
N GLU A 66 4.23 -13.64 -7.22
CA GLU A 66 2.92 -14.16 -6.82
C GLU A 66 2.02 -13.09 -6.18
N ASN A 67 2.61 -12.22 -5.36
CA ASN A 67 1.88 -11.11 -4.73
C ASN A 67 1.51 -10.03 -5.76
N LEU A 68 2.41 -9.72 -6.72
CA LEU A 68 2.15 -8.78 -7.80
C LEU A 68 1.03 -9.26 -8.74
N GLU A 69 0.95 -10.57 -8.97
CA GLU A 69 -0.08 -11.16 -9.82
C GLU A 69 -1.46 -11.22 -9.15
N SER A 70 -1.50 -11.32 -7.83
CA SER A 70 -2.73 -11.53 -7.06
C SER A 70 -3.28 -10.28 -6.39
N ALA A 71 -2.52 -9.18 -6.37
CA ALA A 71 -2.97 -7.95 -5.73
C ALA A 71 -4.13 -7.29 -6.51
N GLU A 72 -5.13 -6.79 -5.80
CA GLU A 72 -6.21 -5.98 -6.36
C GLU A 72 -5.76 -4.56 -6.66
N GLU A 73 -4.77 -4.06 -5.89
CA GLU A 73 -4.33 -2.67 -5.96
C GLU A 73 -2.82 -2.55 -5.76
N ILE A 74 -2.19 -1.68 -6.54
CA ILE A 74 -0.80 -1.27 -6.36
C ILE A 74 -0.76 0.22 -6.02
N LYS A 75 0.01 0.58 -5.00
CA LYS A 75 0.21 1.96 -4.57
C LYS A 75 1.69 2.34 -4.72
N ILE A 76 2.01 3.08 -5.77
CA ILE A 76 3.38 3.54 -6.07
C ILE A 76 3.59 4.91 -5.43
N ILE A 77 4.65 5.02 -4.63
CA ILE A 77 5.11 6.31 -4.10
C ILE A 77 6.08 6.92 -5.11
N VAL A 78 5.70 8.08 -5.63
CA VAL A 78 6.45 8.83 -6.64
C VAL A 78 7.34 9.85 -5.92
N ASP A 79 8.62 9.55 -5.85
CA ASP A 79 9.65 10.33 -5.13
C ASP A 79 10.70 10.97 -6.06
N SER A 80 10.50 10.82 -7.38
CA SER A 80 11.28 11.46 -8.44
C SER A 80 10.48 11.41 -9.73
N GLU A 81 10.78 12.29 -10.68
CA GLU A 81 10.06 12.38 -11.95
C GLU A 81 10.12 11.10 -12.79
N ASP A 82 11.18 10.31 -12.65
CA ASP A 82 11.39 9.04 -13.34
C ASP A 82 10.83 7.80 -12.56
N ALA A 83 10.31 8.00 -11.34
CA ALA A 83 9.88 6.90 -10.47
C ALA A 83 8.82 6.01 -11.11
N ILE A 84 7.87 6.61 -11.83
CA ILE A 84 6.76 5.86 -12.44
C ILE A 84 7.29 4.95 -13.55
N GLN A 85 8.16 5.47 -14.42
CA GLN A 85 8.78 4.69 -15.49
C GLN A 85 9.60 3.52 -14.92
N ARG A 86 10.43 3.80 -13.88
CA ARG A 86 11.21 2.74 -13.22
C ARG A 86 10.34 1.63 -12.64
N TRP A 87 9.20 1.95 -12.05
CA TRP A 87 8.29 0.95 -11.54
C TRP A 87 7.58 0.21 -12.67
N ALA A 88 7.11 0.90 -13.70
CA ALA A 88 6.51 0.28 -14.88
C ALA A 88 7.46 -0.74 -15.53
N ASP A 89 8.74 -0.40 -15.67
CA ASP A 89 9.76 -1.30 -16.23
C ASP A 89 9.99 -2.54 -15.35
N LYS A 90 9.92 -2.39 -14.03
CA LYS A 90 10.21 -3.49 -13.09
C LYS A 90 9.05 -4.46 -12.88
N ILE A 91 7.84 -3.94 -12.81
CA ILE A 91 6.67 -4.73 -12.41
C ILE A 91 5.53 -4.73 -13.43
N GLY A 92 5.54 -3.82 -14.39
CA GLY A 92 4.41 -3.61 -15.29
C GLY A 92 3.98 -4.84 -16.10
N SER A 93 4.91 -5.73 -16.44
CA SER A 93 4.61 -6.98 -17.14
C SER A 93 4.01 -8.09 -16.25
N ILE A 94 4.10 -7.93 -14.92
CA ILE A 94 3.67 -8.94 -13.93
C ILE A 94 2.34 -8.55 -13.30
N VAL A 95 2.15 -7.25 -13.05
CA VAL A 95 0.99 -6.71 -12.34
C VAL A 95 -0.29 -6.93 -13.15
N LYS A 96 -1.30 -7.48 -12.48
CA LYS A 96 -2.67 -7.66 -13.03
C LYS A 96 -3.71 -6.79 -12.31
N ALA A 97 -3.28 -5.98 -11.35
CA ALA A 97 -4.15 -5.12 -10.56
C ALA A 97 -4.96 -4.15 -11.45
N GLU A 98 -6.24 -4.00 -11.14
CA GLU A 98 -7.14 -3.08 -11.84
C GLU A 98 -6.88 -1.62 -11.48
N HIS A 99 -6.13 -1.37 -10.40
CA HIS A 99 -5.85 -0.04 -9.88
C HIS A 99 -4.37 0.12 -9.52
N ILE A 100 -3.70 1.04 -10.21
CA ILE A 100 -2.33 1.46 -9.89
C ILE A 100 -2.37 2.93 -9.49
N TRP A 101 -2.29 3.18 -8.20
CA TRP A 101 -2.27 4.52 -7.65
C TRP A 101 -0.88 5.12 -7.64
N LEU A 102 -0.76 6.34 -8.15
CA LEU A 102 0.45 7.14 -8.15
C LEU A 102 0.30 8.23 -7.11
N HIS A 103 1.00 8.08 -5.98
CA HIS A 103 0.98 9.04 -4.88
C HIS A 103 2.30 9.79 -4.82
N PRO A 104 2.33 11.12 -4.81
CA PRO A 104 3.56 11.84 -4.54
C PRO A 104 4.10 11.45 -3.16
N GLU A 105 5.42 11.34 -3.04
CA GLU A 105 6.06 11.19 -1.74
C GLU A 105 5.66 12.40 -0.87
N TRP A 106 5.40 12.15 0.42
CA TRP A 106 4.72 13.13 1.26
C TRP A 106 5.48 14.46 1.42
N SER A 107 6.80 14.41 1.56
CA SER A 107 7.62 15.62 1.67
C SER A 107 7.65 16.42 0.36
N GLN A 108 7.45 15.76 -0.77
CA GLN A 108 7.46 16.30 -2.13
C GLN A 108 6.04 16.46 -2.72
N ARG A 109 4.99 16.35 -1.91
CA ARG A 109 3.59 16.33 -2.36
C ARG A 109 3.12 17.61 -3.07
N ALA A 110 3.85 18.69 -2.93
CA ALA A 110 3.61 19.97 -3.60
C ALA A 110 4.68 20.30 -4.66
N ASP A 111 5.62 19.40 -4.92
CA ASP A 111 6.64 19.59 -5.94
C ASP A 111 6.00 19.58 -7.34
N PRO A 112 6.17 20.66 -8.14
CA PRO A 112 5.54 20.74 -9.46
C PRO A 112 6.02 19.66 -10.44
N GLY A 113 7.30 19.24 -10.37
CA GLY A 113 7.86 18.20 -11.24
C GLY A 113 7.20 16.85 -10.95
N ILE A 114 7.08 16.47 -9.66
CA ILE A 114 6.42 15.24 -9.24
C ILE A 114 4.93 15.24 -9.64
N ILE A 115 4.21 16.33 -9.36
CA ILE A 115 2.79 16.44 -9.72
C ILE A 115 2.60 16.36 -11.23
N ASN A 116 3.46 17.05 -12.00
CA ASN A 116 3.41 17.01 -13.45
C ASN A 116 3.71 15.61 -14.00
N SER A 117 4.72 14.91 -13.47
CA SER A 117 5.07 13.54 -13.91
C SER A 117 3.89 12.58 -13.73
N ILE A 118 3.18 12.64 -12.59
CA ILE A 118 1.97 11.85 -12.34
C ILE A 118 0.87 12.23 -13.32
N THR A 119 0.63 13.53 -13.51
CA THR A 119 -0.43 14.04 -14.39
C THR A 119 -0.23 13.60 -15.83
N GLU A 120 0.97 13.80 -16.37
CA GLU A 120 1.28 13.44 -17.75
C GLU A 120 1.28 11.92 -17.95
N TRP A 121 1.73 11.14 -16.95
CA TRP A 121 1.64 9.70 -17.03
C TRP A 121 0.21 9.20 -17.12
N VAL A 122 -0.69 9.69 -16.25
CA VAL A 122 -2.11 9.29 -16.25
C VAL A 122 -2.80 9.71 -17.55
N LYS A 123 -2.49 10.88 -18.08
CA LYS A 123 -3.02 11.32 -19.38
C LYS A 123 -2.57 10.43 -20.54
N ALA A 124 -1.30 10.02 -20.52
CA ALA A 124 -0.72 9.25 -21.62
C ALA A 124 -1.17 7.78 -21.61
N HIS A 125 -1.37 7.17 -20.44
CA HIS A 125 -1.60 5.73 -20.30
C HIS A 125 -3.04 5.38 -19.89
N GLY A 126 -3.76 6.28 -19.21
CA GLY A 126 -5.11 5.98 -18.70
C GLY A 126 -5.11 4.84 -17.68
N ALA A 127 -6.20 4.03 -17.67
CA ALA A 127 -6.28 2.86 -16.82
C ALA A 127 -5.13 1.87 -17.14
N PRO A 128 -4.59 1.17 -16.13
CA PRO A 128 -5.03 1.10 -14.72
C PRO A 128 -4.50 2.22 -13.82
N TYR A 129 -3.74 3.18 -14.36
CA TYR A 129 -3.09 4.24 -13.60
C TYR A 129 -4.07 5.32 -13.12
N ARG A 130 -3.91 5.74 -11.87
CA ARG A 130 -4.73 6.77 -11.22
C ARG A 130 -3.86 7.69 -10.36
N ALA A 131 -4.12 8.99 -10.43
CA ALA A 131 -3.50 9.94 -9.52
C ALA A 131 -4.17 9.85 -8.14
N GLY A 132 -3.38 9.88 -7.07
CA GLY A 132 -3.88 9.81 -5.70
C GLY A 132 -3.03 10.59 -4.71
N TYR A 133 -3.43 10.55 -3.45
CA TYR A 133 -2.77 11.23 -2.34
C TYR A 133 -2.80 10.39 -1.07
N GLN A 134 -1.82 10.58 -0.19
CA GLN A 134 -1.80 9.96 1.14
C GLN A 134 -2.76 10.71 2.09
N LEU A 135 -4.07 10.51 1.91
CA LEU A 135 -5.12 11.27 2.61
C LEU A 135 -5.04 11.12 4.14
N HIS A 136 -4.64 9.96 4.66
CA HIS A 136 -4.45 9.73 6.09
C HIS A 136 -3.49 10.74 6.72
N LYS A 137 -2.44 11.16 5.99
CA LYS A 137 -1.50 12.20 6.44
C LYS A 137 -2.11 13.60 6.43
N MET A 138 -3.01 13.89 5.49
CA MET A 138 -3.72 15.17 5.45
C MET A 138 -4.67 15.33 6.63
N TYR A 139 -5.38 14.26 6.99
CA TYR A 139 -6.31 14.25 8.10
C TYR A 139 -5.66 13.92 9.44
N GLN A 140 -4.36 13.72 9.48
CA GLN A 140 -3.60 13.35 10.68
C GLN A 140 -4.18 12.12 11.40
N ALA A 141 -4.73 11.17 10.66
CA ALA A 141 -5.39 9.99 11.20
C ALA A 141 -4.51 9.23 12.17
N ASP A 142 -3.20 9.15 11.88
CA ASP A 142 -2.22 8.45 12.71
C ASP A 142 -1.97 9.15 14.07
N SER A 143 -2.26 10.45 14.17
CA SER A 143 -2.08 11.23 15.41
C SER A 143 -3.34 11.29 16.28
N MET A 144 -4.50 10.90 15.74
CA MET A 144 -5.78 10.96 16.46
C MET A 144 -5.92 9.89 17.53
N ASP A 145 -5.33 8.71 17.35
CA ASP A 145 -5.30 7.70 18.41
C ASP A 145 -4.02 7.83 19.23
N LYS A 146 -4.13 8.40 20.43
CA LYS A 146 -3.02 8.55 21.38
C LYS A 146 -2.38 7.21 21.82
N ARG A 147 -3.05 6.08 21.53
CA ARG A 147 -2.55 4.72 21.76
C ARG A 147 -1.73 4.19 20.59
N ALA A 148 -1.90 4.78 19.41
CA ALA A 148 -1.10 4.45 18.23
C ALA A 148 0.34 4.94 18.49
N ARG A 149 1.20 4.01 18.89
CA ARG A 149 2.64 4.23 19.04
C ARG A 149 3.36 3.28 18.11
N PRO A 150 3.48 3.61 16.83
CA PRO A 150 4.22 2.75 15.91
C PRO A 150 5.67 2.63 16.42
N THR A 151 6.11 1.40 16.60
CA THR A 151 7.52 1.10 17.00
C THR A 151 8.46 1.24 15.82
N VAL A 152 7.91 1.35 14.62
CA VAL A 152 8.63 1.50 13.35
C VAL A 152 8.05 2.71 12.60
N PRO A 153 8.87 3.51 11.91
CA PRO A 153 8.39 4.63 11.11
C PRO A 153 7.34 4.17 10.08
N LEU A 154 6.27 4.94 9.93
CA LEU A 154 5.26 4.69 8.91
C LEU A 154 5.92 4.76 7.52
N GLY A 155 5.71 3.73 6.71
CA GLY A 155 6.33 3.60 5.40
C GLY A 155 7.45 2.56 5.32
N GLY A 156 7.73 1.89 6.43
CA GLY A 156 8.73 0.83 6.53
C GLY A 156 10.08 1.32 7.04
N ASP A 157 10.98 0.39 7.24
CA ASP A 157 12.36 0.63 7.67
C ASP A 157 13.30 -0.19 6.77
N GLU A 158 14.12 0.49 5.98
CA GLU A 158 15.08 -0.14 5.07
C GLU A 158 16.06 -1.08 5.80
N LYS A 159 16.45 -0.73 7.05
CA LYS A 159 17.38 -1.54 7.83
C LYS A 159 16.75 -2.86 8.28
N LEU A 160 15.44 -2.88 8.45
CA LEU A 160 14.67 -4.08 8.78
C LEU A 160 14.23 -4.84 7.51
N GLY A 161 14.45 -4.28 6.33
CA GLY A 161 14.15 -4.89 5.03
C GLY A 161 12.65 -4.87 4.66
N TYR A 162 11.91 -3.94 5.26
CA TYR A 162 10.50 -3.74 4.96
C TYR A 162 10.01 -2.31 5.22
#